data_4f9b951f70938d580bbd3c2ab8cbb0af
#
_entry.id   4f9b951f70938d580bbd3c2ab8cbb0af
#
_cell.length_a   1.000
_cell.length_b   1.000
_cell.length_c   1.000
_cell.angle_alpha   90.00
_cell.angle_beta   90.00
_cell.angle_gamma   90.00
#
_symmetry.space_group_name_H-M   'P 1'
#
loop_
_entity.id
_entity.type
_entity.pdbx_description
1 polymer ?
#
loop_
_entity_poly.entity_id
_entity_poly.type
_entity_poly.pdbx_seq_one_letter_code
_entity_poly.pdbx_strand_id
1 'polypeptide(L)'
;MWNAWAYVYFSDAKYTQAMDAYTKLINEPEVTIGLRVGALLSLAQLNMVEKNYDKGIELILQWMSEVEKVTAQSYSLLGQAYFQTGDYNKSLSAMEKAVSMAEEEGYKPRENWYVILAACIGELKKDIGEKESLLRQIGIYEILVNLYPKKLYFIQLGGSYGQLGREKDYMITLKTAYQKDFLDKESEYLALSQLLLLNKNPYWAAEVLVSGQKKMVTIVDDKTKEEKIVPVVKDTEKNLKLLADSWRMAQEIDKAIP
;
A
#
# COMPACT_ATOMS: atom_id res chain seq x y z
N MET A 1 22.98 -13.35 32.64
CA MET A 1 22.40 -12.22 33.43
C MET A 1 21.79 -11.16 32.53
N TRP A 2 22.50 -10.55 31.60
CA TRP A 2 22.02 -9.45 30.73
C TRP A 2 20.80 -9.79 29.87
N ASN A 3 20.69 -11.03 29.35
CA ASN A 3 19.52 -11.47 28.57
C ASN A 3 18.22 -11.37 29.36
N ALA A 4 18.23 -11.78 30.63
CA ALA A 4 17.04 -11.70 31.50
C ALA A 4 16.65 -10.25 31.79
N TRP A 5 17.62 -9.39 32.07
CA TRP A 5 17.37 -7.95 32.26
C TRP A 5 16.85 -7.27 31.00
N ALA A 6 17.43 -7.56 29.83
CA ALA A 6 16.96 -7.03 28.56
C ALA A 6 15.48 -7.39 28.31
N TYR A 7 15.09 -8.64 28.57
CA TYR A 7 13.71 -9.08 28.46
C TYR A 7 12.77 -8.35 29.44
N VAL A 8 13.16 -8.21 30.72
CA VAL A 8 12.37 -7.49 31.73
C VAL A 8 12.18 -6.03 31.32
N TYR A 9 13.25 -5.33 30.94
CA TYR A 9 13.17 -3.95 30.49
C TYR A 9 12.32 -3.79 29.23
N PHE A 10 12.43 -4.72 28.28
CA PHE A 10 11.59 -4.72 27.09
C PHE A 10 10.12 -4.88 27.44
N SER A 11 9.80 -5.82 28.32
CA SER A 11 8.42 -6.08 28.77
C SER A 11 7.81 -4.88 29.52
N ASP A 12 8.63 -4.11 30.23
CA ASP A 12 8.25 -2.88 30.93
C ASP A 12 8.25 -1.63 30.01
N ALA A 13 8.43 -1.81 28.69
CA ALA A 13 8.59 -0.73 27.71
C ALA A 13 9.73 0.26 28.03
N LYS A 14 10.73 -0.17 28.80
CA LYS A 14 11.95 0.59 29.12
C LYS A 14 13.00 0.36 28.03
N TYR A 15 12.73 0.83 26.82
CA TYR A 15 13.50 0.46 25.61
C TYR A 15 14.97 0.88 25.70
N THR A 16 15.28 2.04 26.21
CA THR A 16 16.68 2.49 26.41
C THR A 16 17.46 1.53 27.31
N GLN A 17 16.87 1.07 28.42
CA GLN A 17 17.50 0.12 29.35
C GLN A 17 17.61 -1.28 28.73
N ALA A 18 16.63 -1.68 27.93
CA ALA A 18 16.68 -2.93 27.19
C ALA A 18 17.82 -2.91 26.16
N MET A 19 18.00 -1.81 25.41
CA MET A 19 19.09 -1.64 24.44
C MET A 19 20.46 -1.69 25.12
N ASP A 20 20.62 -1.02 26.27
CA ASP A 20 21.87 -1.09 27.06
C ASP A 20 22.20 -2.51 27.52
N ALA A 21 21.18 -3.25 28.00
CA ALA A 21 21.35 -4.64 28.43
C ALA A 21 21.69 -5.56 27.26
N TYR A 22 21.05 -5.41 26.09
CA TYR A 22 21.42 -6.16 24.87
C TYR A 22 22.83 -5.79 24.38
N THR A 23 23.22 -4.52 24.43
CA THR A 23 24.55 -4.09 24.07
C THR A 23 25.63 -4.72 24.96
N LYS A 24 25.38 -4.81 26.27
CA LYS A 24 26.27 -5.51 27.20
C LYS A 24 26.34 -7.01 26.87
N LEU A 25 25.20 -7.62 26.55
CA LEU A 25 25.13 -9.05 26.19
C LEU A 25 25.95 -9.38 24.94
N ILE A 26 25.82 -8.59 23.86
CA ILE A 26 26.55 -8.86 22.61
C ILE A 26 28.06 -8.67 22.74
N ASN A 27 28.51 -7.88 23.72
CA ASN A 27 29.93 -7.61 24.02
C ASN A 27 30.52 -8.55 25.11
N GLU A 28 29.72 -9.47 25.66
CA GLU A 28 30.19 -10.42 26.68
C GLU A 28 31.14 -11.43 26.01
N PRO A 29 32.39 -11.60 26.48
CA PRO A 29 33.37 -12.45 25.84
C PRO A 29 32.94 -13.92 25.71
N GLU A 30 32.17 -14.42 26.67
CA GLU A 30 31.74 -15.82 26.74
C GLU A 30 30.29 -16.03 26.26
N VAL A 31 29.70 -15.04 25.57
CA VAL A 31 28.33 -15.19 25.04
C VAL A 31 28.29 -16.28 23.98
N THR A 32 27.30 -17.16 24.06
CA THR A 32 27.08 -18.15 23.02
C THR A 32 26.57 -17.49 21.73
N ILE A 33 26.94 -18.05 20.57
CA ILE A 33 26.50 -17.52 19.26
C ILE A 33 24.99 -17.32 19.21
N GLY A 34 24.19 -18.29 19.69
CA GLY A 34 22.74 -18.20 19.69
C GLY A 34 22.20 -17.01 20.50
N LEU A 35 22.75 -16.74 21.68
CA LEU A 35 22.36 -15.60 22.51
C LEU A 35 22.79 -14.28 21.88
N ARG A 36 24.00 -14.20 21.33
CA ARG A 36 24.52 -13.03 20.66
C ARG A 36 23.68 -12.66 19.44
N VAL A 37 23.39 -13.63 18.57
CA VAL A 37 22.57 -13.44 17.38
C VAL A 37 21.15 -13.00 17.74
N GLY A 38 20.52 -13.62 18.76
CA GLY A 38 19.20 -13.21 19.25
C GLY A 38 19.22 -11.78 19.80
N ALA A 39 20.26 -11.42 20.55
CA ALA A 39 20.42 -10.07 21.10
C ALA A 39 20.66 -9.00 20.03
N LEU A 40 21.45 -9.30 19.00
CA LEU A 40 21.67 -8.41 17.85
C LEU A 40 20.36 -8.08 17.13
N LEU A 41 19.53 -9.08 16.85
CA LEU A 41 18.25 -8.86 16.19
C LEU A 41 17.30 -8.04 17.06
N SER A 42 17.23 -8.35 18.36
CA SER A 42 16.39 -7.59 19.32
C SER A 42 16.85 -6.14 19.44
N LEU A 43 18.17 -5.92 19.51
CA LEU A 43 18.74 -4.58 19.57
C LEU A 43 18.49 -3.79 18.27
N ALA A 44 18.59 -4.45 17.11
CA ALA A 44 18.26 -3.85 15.83
C ALA A 44 16.80 -3.41 15.78
N GLN A 45 15.87 -4.30 16.17
CA GLN A 45 14.44 -3.99 16.20
C GLN A 45 14.11 -2.83 17.15
N LEU A 46 14.73 -2.78 18.33
CA LEU A 46 14.55 -1.66 19.28
C LEU A 46 15.07 -0.34 18.70
N ASN A 47 16.21 -0.35 18.02
CA ASN A 47 16.71 0.84 17.33
C ASN A 47 15.75 1.31 16.23
N MET A 48 15.08 0.38 15.53
CA MET A 48 14.03 0.73 14.56
C MET A 48 12.83 1.40 15.24
N VAL A 49 12.37 0.88 16.38
CA VAL A 49 11.25 1.45 17.16
C VAL A 49 11.60 2.87 17.66
N GLU A 50 12.82 3.05 18.16
CA GLU A 50 13.34 4.35 18.63
C GLU A 50 13.77 5.29 17.49
N LYS A 51 13.54 4.89 16.23
CA LYS A 51 13.89 5.65 15.01
C LYS A 51 15.40 5.90 14.82
N ASN A 52 16.23 5.10 15.46
CA ASN A 52 17.68 5.10 15.26
C ASN A 52 18.02 4.23 14.06
N TYR A 53 17.51 4.58 12.86
CA TYR A 53 17.51 3.72 11.68
C TYR A 53 18.91 3.33 11.22
N ASP A 54 19.88 4.25 11.21
CA ASP A 54 21.25 3.95 10.80
C ASP A 54 21.89 2.88 11.70
N LYS A 55 21.70 2.99 13.02
CA LYS A 55 22.18 1.96 13.96
C LYS A 55 21.40 0.65 13.79
N GLY A 56 20.11 0.72 13.52
CA GLY A 56 19.29 -0.43 13.19
C GLY A 56 19.82 -1.18 11.97
N ILE A 57 20.14 -0.46 10.89
CA ILE A 57 20.72 -1.02 9.66
C ILE A 57 22.07 -1.71 9.95
N GLU A 58 22.99 -1.04 10.66
CA GLU A 58 24.27 -1.60 11.04
C GLU A 58 24.10 -2.94 11.77
N LEU A 59 23.22 -2.98 12.78
CA LEU A 59 22.96 -4.17 13.58
C LEU A 59 22.28 -5.28 12.78
N ILE A 60 21.36 -4.96 11.85
CA ILE A 60 20.76 -5.96 10.96
C ILE A 60 21.83 -6.57 10.06
N LEU A 61 22.68 -5.76 9.45
CA LEU A 61 23.76 -6.24 8.59
C LEU A 61 24.76 -7.10 9.37
N GLN A 62 25.13 -6.68 10.57
CA GLN A 62 25.97 -7.50 11.46
C GLN A 62 25.29 -8.84 11.78
N TRP A 63 24.02 -8.81 12.17
CA TRP A 63 23.25 -10.01 12.44
C TRP A 63 23.19 -10.94 11.22
N MET A 64 22.94 -10.39 10.01
CA MET A 64 22.93 -11.17 8.77
C MET A 64 24.26 -11.84 8.45
N SER A 65 25.39 -11.27 8.89
CA SER A 65 26.71 -11.85 8.71
C SER A 65 27.05 -12.99 9.70
N GLU A 66 26.33 -13.06 10.81
CA GLU A 66 26.58 -14.00 11.90
C GLU A 66 25.59 -15.19 11.91
N VAL A 67 24.47 -15.09 11.17
CA VAL A 67 23.49 -16.19 11.09
C VAL A 67 23.81 -17.20 10.01
N GLU A 68 23.46 -18.46 10.25
CA GLU A 68 23.62 -19.53 9.26
C GLU A 68 22.69 -19.33 8.05
N LYS A 69 21.45 -18.88 8.28
CA LYS A 69 20.44 -18.62 7.23
C LYS A 69 19.77 -17.28 7.44
N VAL A 70 19.93 -16.40 6.47
CA VAL A 70 19.16 -15.15 6.39
C VAL A 70 17.77 -15.46 5.85
N THR A 71 16.73 -14.81 6.39
CA THR A 71 15.34 -15.06 6.04
C THR A 71 14.75 -13.90 5.22
N ALA A 72 13.64 -14.15 4.51
CA ALA A 72 12.87 -13.11 3.83
C ALA A 72 12.47 -11.98 4.78
N GLN A 73 12.10 -12.31 6.02
CA GLN A 73 11.74 -11.32 7.05
C GLN A 73 12.91 -10.39 7.40
N SER A 74 14.13 -10.88 7.41
CA SER A 74 15.33 -10.07 7.70
C SER A 74 15.60 -9.05 6.59
N TYR A 75 15.48 -9.47 5.33
CA TYR A 75 15.57 -8.56 4.20
C TYR A 75 14.44 -7.53 4.21
N SER A 76 13.22 -7.91 4.61
CA SER A 76 12.13 -6.95 4.72
C SER A 76 12.37 -5.92 5.83
N LEU A 77 12.96 -6.32 6.96
CA LEU A 77 13.34 -5.40 8.04
C LEU A 77 14.42 -4.41 7.57
N LEU A 78 15.43 -4.91 6.87
CA LEU A 78 16.48 -4.09 6.26
C LEU A 78 15.92 -3.11 5.24
N GLY A 79 15.01 -3.56 4.37
CA GLY A 79 14.34 -2.72 3.38
C GLY A 79 13.49 -1.63 4.03
N GLN A 80 12.75 -1.95 5.10
CA GLN A 80 12.03 -0.96 5.88
C GLN A 80 12.96 0.10 6.48
N ALA A 81 14.10 -0.31 7.03
CA ALA A 81 15.09 0.60 7.59
C ALA A 81 15.66 1.56 6.53
N TYR A 82 16.05 1.05 5.38
CA TYR A 82 16.51 1.86 4.26
C TYR A 82 15.43 2.82 3.73
N PHE A 83 14.17 2.39 3.71
CA PHE A 83 13.06 3.27 3.34
C PHE A 83 12.96 4.48 4.29
N GLN A 84 13.10 4.26 5.59
CA GLN A 84 13.03 5.33 6.60
C GLN A 84 14.22 6.30 6.54
N THR A 85 15.38 5.86 6.07
CA THR A 85 16.56 6.73 5.85
C THR A 85 16.57 7.41 4.49
N GLY A 86 15.59 7.10 3.61
CA GLY A 86 15.52 7.66 2.25
C GLY A 86 16.45 6.99 1.24
N ASP A 87 17.12 5.88 1.61
CA ASP A 87 17.92 5.09 0.66
C ASP A 87 17.01 4.13 -0.13
N TYR A 88 16.19 4.72 -1.02
CA TYR A 88 15.16 3.99 -1.75
C TYR A 88 15.72 2.90 -2.69
N ASN A 89 16.94 3.07 -3.20
CA ASN A 89 17.59 2.04 -4.02
C ASN A 89 17.90 0.79 -3.22
N LYS A 90 18.51 0.94 -2.03
CA LYS A 90 18.80 -0.20 -1.16
C LYS A 90 17.52 -0.79 -0.57
N SER A 91 16.53 0.05 -0.24
CA SER A 91 15.21 -0.40 0.21
C SER A 91 14.54 -1.29 -0.86
N LEU A 92 14.50 -0.81 -2.11
CA LEU A 92 13.93 -1.55 -3.23
C LEU A 92 14.59 -2.91 -3.39
N SER A 93 15.93 -2.95 -3.46
CA SER A 93 16.70 -4.20 -3.61
C SER A 93 16.46 -5.17 -2.45
N ALA A 94 16.45 -4.69 -1.20
CA ALA A 94 16.19 -5.53 -0.03
C ALA A 94 14.77 -6.09 -0.02
N MET A 95 13.78 -5.28 -0.41
CA MET A 95 12.38 -5.72 -0.49
C MET A 95 12.15 -6.70 -1.64
N GLU A 96 12.75 -6.50 -2.82
CA GLU A 96 12.70 -7.44 -3.93
C GLU A 96 13.29 -8.81 -3.50
N LYS A 97 14.41 -8.78 -2.77
CA LYS A 97 15.00 -10.01 -2.23
C LYS A 97 14.12 -10.70 -1.21
N ALA A 98 13.44 -9.92 -0.32
CA ALA A 98 12.50 -10.48 0.63
C ALA A 98 11.31 -11.15 -0.05
N VAL A 99 10.75 -10.53 -1.10
CA VAL A 99 9.63 -11.09 -1.87
C VAL A 99 10.07 -12.37 -2.59
N SER A 100 11.18 -12.33 -3.35
CA SER A 100 11.71 -13.49 -4.07
C SER A 100 11.95 -14.69 -3.13
N MET A 101 12.60 -14.47 -1.99
CA MET A 101 12.87 -15.55 -1.02
C MET A 101 11.58 -16.15 -0.45
N ALA A 102 10.59 -15.32 -0.15
CA ALA A 102 9.30 -15.81 0.36
C ALA A 102 8.58 -16.67 -0.69
N GLU A 103 8.58 -16.22 -1.96
CA GLU A 103 7.98 -16.96 -3.08
C GLU A 103 8.71 -18.28 -3.35
N GLU A 104 10.05 -18.28 -3.33
CA GLU A 104 10.88 -19.48 -3.48
C GLU A 104 10.65 -20.51 -2.37
N GLU A 105 10.35 -20.03 -1.14
CA GLU A 105 10.03 -20.88 0.00
C GLU A 105 8.52 -21.26 0.07
N GLY A 106 7.72 -20.84 -0.91
CA GLY A 106 6.28 -21.13 -1.00
C GLY A 106 5.41 -20.31 -0.04
N TYR A 107 5.93 -19.21 0.52
CA TYR A 107 5.16 -18.31 1.36
C TYR A 107 4.57 -17.15 0.56
N LYS A 108 3.38 -16.73 0.95
CA LYS A 108 2.79 -15.50 0.44
C LYS A 108 3.53 -14.29 1.04
N PRO A 109 4.23 -13.45 0.23
CA PRO A 109 4.87 -12.23 0.73
C PRO A 109 3.85 -11.31 1.40
N ARG A 110 4.23 -10.60 2.44
CA ARG A 110 3.31 -9.73 3.20
C ARG A 110 2.90 -8.50 2.40
N GLU A 111 1.68 -8.04 2.61
CA GLU A 111 1.12 -6.86 1.93
C GLU A 111 2.03 -5.63 2.00
N ASN A 112 2.55 -5.31 3.19
CA ASN A 112 3.40 -4.14 3.39
C ASN A 112 4.72 -4.18 2.60
N TRP A 113 5.22 -5.37 2.20
CA TRP A 113 6.42 -5.48 1.36
C TRP A 113 6.17 -4.91 -0.03
N TYR A 114 5.03 -5.25 -0.64
CA TYR A 114 4.62 -4.69 -1.92
C TYR A 114 4.29 -3.20 -1.82
N VAL A 115 3.71 -2.75 -0.70
CA VAL A 115 3.46 -1.32 -0.46
C VAL A 115 4.77 -0.52 -0.44
N ILE A 116 5.79 -1.02 0.24
CA ILE A 116 7.12 -0.37 0.27
C ILE A 116 7.78 -0.42 -1.10
N LEU A 117 7.70 -1.54 -1.83
CA LEU A 117 8.19 -1.63 -3.22
C LEU A 117 7.56 -0.53 -4.10
N ALA A 118 6.23 -0.41 -4.10
CA ALA A 118 5.54 0.60 -4.88
C ALA A 118 5.94 2.03 -4.46
N ALA A 119 6.14 2.28 -3.17
CA ALA A 119 6.59 3.56 -2.65
C ALA A 119 8.03 3.88 -3.08
N CYS A 120 8.98 2.94 -2.95
CA CYS A 120 10.36 3.11 -3.43
C CYS A 120 10.41 3.45 -4.92
N ILE A 121 9.64 2.73 -5.74
CA ILE A 121 9.56 2.98 -7.19
C ILE A 121 9.03 4.40 -7.46
N GLY A 122 8.05 4.86 -6.68
CA GLY A 122 7.52 6.22 -6.76
C GLY A 122 8.54 7.29 -6.41
N GLU A 123 9.31 7.09 -5.34
CA GLU A 123 10.38 8.02 -4.92
C GLU A 123 11.53 8.07 -5.93
N LEU A 124 11.85 6.94 -6.55
CA LEU A 124 12.89 6.83 -7.58
C LEU A 124 12.45 7.32 -8.98
N LYS A 125 11.23 7.84 -9.12
CA LYS A 125 10.66 8.29 -10.39
C LYS A 125 11.58 9.26 -11.16
N LYS A 126 12.32 10.13 -10.46
CA LYS A 126 13.26 11.07 -11.09
C LYS A 126 14.48 10.37 -11.69
N ASP A 127 14.90 9.26 -11.08
CA ASP A 127 16.11 8.52 -11.48
C ASP A 127 15.81 7.52 -12.61
N ILE A 128 14.66 6.82 -12.53
CA ILE A 128 14.29 5.79 -13.50
C ILE A 128 13.38 6.31 -14.62
N GLY A 129 12.84 7.51 -14.49
CA GLY A 129 11.88 8.12 -15.42
C GLY A 129 10.42 7.81 -15.08
N GLU A 130 9.54 8.76 -15.38
CA GLU A 130 8.12 8.70 -15.01
C GLU A 130 7.38 7.49 -15.58
N LYS A 131 7.57 7.22 -16.86
CA LYS A 131 6.92 6.11 -17.56
C LYS A 131 7.35 4.76 -16.99
N GLU A 132 8.65 4.58 -16.75
CA GLU A 132 9.18 3.34 -16.16
C GLU A 132 8.68 3.15 -14.74
N SER A 133 8.68 4.20 -13.92
CA SER A 133 8.11 4.18 -12.57
C SER A 133 6.65 3.73 -12.59
N LEU A 134 5.81 4.29 -13.46
CA LEU A 134 4.41 3.90 -13.60
C LEU A 134 4.25 2.43 -14.03
N LEU A 135 5.04 1.96 -15.00
CA LEU A 135 4.98 0.57 -15.46
C LEU A 135 5.34 -0.42 -14.33
N ARG A 136 6.39 -0.13 -13.58
CA ARG A 136 6.79 -0.96 -12.45
C ARG A 136 5.77 -0.92 -11.31
N GLN A 137 5.22 0.26 -11.00
CA GLN A 137 4.14 0.39 -10.00
C GLN A 137 2.88 -0.38 -10.39
N ILE A 138 2.49 -0.36 -11.67
CA ILE A 138 1.37 -1.15 -12.20
C ILE A 138 1.56 -2.63 -11.85
N GLY A 139 2.73 -3.20 -12.14
CA GLY A 139 3.02 -4.60 -11.82
C GLY A 139 2.83 -4.92 -10.32
N ILE A 140 3.28 -4.02 -9.44
CA ILE A 140 3.08 -4.19 -7.99
C ILE A 140 1.60 -4.05 -7.60
N TYR A 141 0.88 -3.06 -8.15
CA TYR A 141 -0.54 -2.89 -7.82
C TYR A 141 -1.41 -4.02 -8.40
N GLU A 142 -1.08 -4.59 -9.55
CA GLU A 142 -1.74 -5.81 -10.07
C GLU A 142 -1.61 -6.99 -9.09
N ILE A 143 -0.43 -7.17 -8.48
CA ILE A 143 -0.24 -8.17 -7.42
C ILE A 143 -1.10 -7.81 -6.19
N LEU A 144 -1.08 -6.56 -5.76
CA LEU A 144 -1.83 -6.11 -4.57
C LEU A 144 -3.35 -6.26 -4.74
N VAL A 145 -3.92 -5.93 -5.89
CA VAL A 145 -5.38 -6.09 -6.11
C VAL A 145 -5.79 -7.56 -6.16
N ASN A 146 -4.88 -8.46 -6.56
CA ASN A 146 -5.14 -9.89 -6.60
C ASN A 146 -4.98 -10.55 -5.23
N LEU A 147 -3.88 -10.27 -4.53
CA LEU A 147 -3.55 -10.93 -3.26
C LEU A 147 -4.18 -10.25 -2.04
N TYR A 148 -4.36 -8.93 -2.09
CA TYR A 148 -4.82 -8.09 -0.98
C TYR A 148 -5.85 -7.06 -1.46
N PRO A 149 -7.03 -7.48 -1.97
CA PRO A 149 -8.00 -6.60 -2.61
C PRO A 149 -8.52 -5.53 -1.62
N LYS A 150 -8.03 -4.31 -1.79
CA LYS A 150 -8.46 -3.11 -1.05
C LYS A 150 -8.72 -1.97 -2.01
N LYS A 151 -9.72 -1.13 -1.73
CA LYS A 151 -10.06 0.06 -2.52
C LYS A 151 -8.81 0.84 -2.97
N LEU A 152 -7.90 1.14 -2.03
CA LEU A 152 -6.70 1.92 -2.29
C LEU A 152 -5.92 1.41 -3.50
N TYR A 153 -5.71 0.10 -3.59
CA TYR A 153 -4.89 -0.49 -4.67
C TYR A 153 -5.58 -0.43 -6.02
N PHE A 154 -6.90 -0.59 -6.08
CA PHE A 154 -7.66 -0.41 -7.31
C PHE A 154 -7.61 1.04 -7.81
N ILE A 155 -7.70 2.01 -6.90
CA ILE A 155 -7.60 3.43 -7.26
C ILE A 155 -6.18 3.78 -7.75
N GLN A 156 -5.14 3.29 -7.08
CA GLN A 156 -3.75 3.50 -7.51
C GLN A 156 -3.49 2.84 -8.87
N LEU A 157 -3.90 1.60 -9.05
CA LEU A 157 -3.75 0.88 -10.32
C LEU A 157 -4.47 1.60 -11.46
N GLY A 158 -5.75 1.96 -11.26
CA GLY A 158 -6.53 2.69 -12.24
C GLY A 158 -5.91 4.04 -12.58
N GLY A 159 -5.47 4.80 -11.58
CA GLY A 159 -4.77 6.07 -11.78
C GLY A 159 -3.49 5.94 -12.58
N SER A 160 -2.69 4.89 -12.32
CA SER A 160 -1.46 4.60 -13.08
C SER A 160 -1.76 4.24 -14.54
N TYR A 161 -2.80 3.45 -14.80
CA TYR A 161 -3.26 3.19 -16.16
C TYR A 161 -3.74 4.45 -16.87
N GLY A 162 -4.49 5.32 -16.17
CA GLY A 162 -4.96 6.60 -16.72
C GLY A 162 -3.81 7.51 -17.11
N GLN A 163 -2.77 7.62 -16.29
CA GLN A 163 -1.57 8.42 -16.59
C GLN A 163 -0.79 7.91 -17.82
N LEU A 164 -0.85 6.61 -18.09
CA LEU A 164 -0.26 6.01 -19.29
C LEU A 164 -1.19 6.03 -20.52
N GLY A 165 -2.39 6.61 -20.43
CA GLY A 165 -3.38 6.59 -21.51
C GLY A 165 -3.99 5.21 -21.78
N ARG A 166 -3.86 4.26 -20.84
CA ARG A 166 -4.44 2.91 -20.94
C ARG A 166 -5.89 2.92 -20.44
N GLU A 167 -6.75 3.67 -21.13
CA GLU A 167 -8.14 3.95 -20.74
C GLU A 167 -8.98 2.69 -20.53
N LYS A 168 -8.78 1.65 -21.38
CA LYS A 168 -9.50 0.38 -21.26
C LYS A 168 -9.16 -0.36 -19.96
N ASP A 169 -7.87 -0.40 -19.60
CA ASP A 169 -7.41 -1.05 -18.37
C ASP A 169 -7.87 -0.25 -17.14
N TYR A 170 -7.86 1.08 -17.23
CA TYR A 170 -8.42 1.96 -16.21
C TYR A 170 -9.91 1.67 -16.00
N MET A 171 -10.71 1.62 -17.08
CA MET A 171 -12.13 1.29 -17.01
C MET A 171 -12.38 -0.08 -16.36
N ILE A 172 -11.63 -1.12 -16.78
CA ILE A 172 -11.77 -2.48 -16.22
C ILE A 172 -11.45 -2.48 -14.72
N THR A 173 -10.41 -1.79 -14.34
CA THR A 173 -9.97 -1.68 -12.92
C THR A 173 -11.03 -1.01 -12.06
N LEU A 174 -11.57 0.15 -12.49
CA LEU A 174 -12.64 0.84 -11.77
C LEU A 174 -13.94 0.05 -11.76
N LYS A 175 -14.29 -0.62 -12.88
CA LYS A 175 -15.47 -1.49 -12.94
C LYS A 175 -15.35 -2.63 -11.93
N THR A 176 -14.17 -3.24 -11.80
CA THR A 176 -13.93 -4.30 -10.81
C THR A 176 -14.05 -3.75 -9.39
N ALA A 177 -13.52 -2.56 -9.11
CA ALA A 177 -13.67 -1.89 -7.82
C ALA A 177 -15.15 -1.59 -7.51
N TYR A 178 -15.91 -1.12 -8.49
CA TYR A 178 -17.36 -0.90 -8.39
C TYR A 178 -18.11 -2.20 -8.05
N GLN A 179 -17.84 -3.30 -8.76
CA GLN A 179 -18.45 -4.61 -8.50
C GLN A 179 -18.13 -5.18 -7.12
N LYS A 180 -17.01 -4.77 -6.53
CA LYS A 180 -16.61 -5.12 -5.15
C LYS A 180 -17.16 -4.15 -4.11
N ASP A 181 -17.99 -3.20 -4.50
CA ASP A 181 -18.55 -2.14 -3.65
C ASP A 181 -17.49 -1.24 -2.97
N PHE A 182 -16.33 -1.09 -3.59
CA PHE A 182 -15.22 -0.28 -3.07
C PHE A 182 -15.35 1.21 -3.39
N LEU A 183 -16.17 1.61 -4.38
CA LEU A 183 -16.32 3.02 -4.73
C LEU A 183 -17.27 3.71 -3.75
N ASP A 184 -16.83 4.84 -3.19
CA ASP A 184 -17.58 5.62 -2.21
C ASP A 184 -17.48 7.14 -2.43
N LYS A 185 -16.83 7.58 -3.54
CA LYS A 185 -16.70 8.99 -3.90
C LYS A 185 -17.37 9.27 -5.23
N GLU A 186 -18.02 10.44 -5.31
CA GLU A 186 -18.68 10.92 -6.53
C GLU A 186 -17.72 10.90 -7.74
N SER A 187 -16.47 11.38 -7.55
CA SER A 187 -15.47 11.42 -8.61
C SER A 187 -15.14 10.03 -9.19
N GLU A 188 -15.21 8.97 -8.39
CA GLU A 188 -14.95 7.60 -8.83
C GLU A 188 -16.08 7.06 -9.71
N TYR A 189 -17.35 7.33 -9.33
CA TYR A 189 -18.52 6.97 -10.13
C TYR A 189 -18.57 7.74 -11.45
N LEU A 190 -18.28 9.05 -11.40
CA LEU A 190 -18.21 9.89 -12.60
C LEU A 190 -17.10 9.44 -13.54
N ALA A 191 -15.90 9.13 -13.01
CA ALA A 191 -14.79 8.62 -13.81
C ALA A 191 -15.15 7.29 -14.49
N LEU A 192 -15.73 6.34 -13.75
CA LEU A 192 -16.15 5.06 -14.32
C LEU A 192 -17.23 5.26 -15.40
N SER A 193 -18.23 6.11 -15.15
CA SER A 193 -19.27 6.41 -16.13
C SER A 193 -18.69 7.00 -17.41
N GLN A 194 -17.79 7.98 -17.32
CA GLN A 194 -17.12 8.59 -18.46
C GLN A 194 -16.28 7.58 -19.25
N LEU A 195 -15.50 6.74 -18.57
CA LEU A 195 -14.72 5.67 -19.20
C LEU A 195 -15.61 4.65 -19.91
N LEU A 196 -16.77 4.31 -19.35
CA LEU A 196 -17.74 3.44 -19.96
C LEU A 196 -18.33 4.07 -21.24
N LEU A 197 -18.64 5.37 -21.24
CA LEU A 197 -19.09 6.11 -22.43
C LEU A 197 -18.03 6.10 -23.52
N LEU A 198 -16.77 6.41 -23.18
CA LEU A 198 -15.63 6.37 -24.11
C LEU A 198 -15.47 4.97 -24.74
N ASN A 199 -15.74 3.92 -23.98
CA ASN A 199 -15.69 2.54 -24.44
C ASN A 199 -17.03 2.03 -25.02
N LYS A 200 -17.94 2.93 -25.44
CA LYS A 200 -19.22 2.62 -26.10
C LYS A 200 -20.16 1.73 -25.26
N ASN A 201 -20.16 1.91 -23.96
CA ASN A 201 -21.01 1.22 -23.01
C ASN A 201 -21.99 2.18 -22.27
N PRO A 202 -22.85 2.91 -22.99
CA PRO A 202 -23.67 3.98 -22.38
C PRO A 202 -24.70 3.44 -21.36
N TYR A 203 -25.24 2.26 -21.58
CA TYR A 203 -26.16 1.63 -20.63
C TYR A 203 -25.51 1.45 -19.25
N TRP A 204 -24.33 0.84 -19.23
CA TRP A 204 -23.58 0.64 -17.97
C TRP A 204 -23.11 1.98 -17.35
N ALA A 205 -22.81 2.97 -18.17
CA ALA A 205 -22.49 4.32 -17.67
C ALA A 205 -23.65 4.93 -16.88
N ALA A 206 -24.87 4.82 -17.40
CA ALA A 206 -26.07 5.28 -16.73
C ALA A 206 -26.36 4.47 -15.45
N GLU A 207 -26.31 3.14 -15.50
CA GLU A 207 -26.53 2.26 -14.33
C GLU A 207 -25.57 2.57 -13.19
N VAL A 208 -24.30 2.86 -13.47
CA VAL A 208 -23.30 3.27 -12.48
C VAL A 208 -23.72 4.59 -11.80
N LEU A 209 -24.18 5.57 -12.57
CA LEU A 209 -24.66 6.85 -12.01
C LEU A 209 -25.90 6.67 -11.12
N VAL A 210 -26.89 5.91 -11.59
CA VAL A 210 -28.10 5.58 -10.82
C VAL A 210 -27.75 4.85 -9.52
N SER A 211 -26.81 3.90 -9.59
CA SER A 211 -26.32 3.21 -8.40
C SER A 211 -25.68 4.18 -7.39
N GLY A 212 -24.87 5.13 -7.89
CA GLY A 212 -24.24 6.14 -7.06
C GLY A 212 -25.22 7.13 -6.41
N GLN A 213 -26.34 7.45 -7.11
CA GLN A 213 -27.44 8.27 -6.55
C GLN A 213 -28.18 7.51 -5.43
N LYS A 214 -28.28 6.20 -5.52
CA LYS A 214 -28.93 5.36 -4.49
C LYS A 214 -28.02 5.02 -3.32
N LYS A 215 -26.72 4.97 -3.54
CA LYS A 215 -25.74 4.64 -2.48
C LYS A 215 -25.54 5.84 -1.56
N MET A 216 -25.83 5.64 -0.28
CA MET A 216 -25.67 6.66 0.75
C MET A 216 -24.33 6.52 1.45
N VAL A 217 -23.68 7.64 1.75
CA VAL A 217 -22.43 7.70 2.52
C VAL A 217 -22.53 8.76 3.61
N THR A 218 -21.87 8.52 4.73
CA THR A 218 -21.72 9.52 5.78
C THR A 218 -20.54 10.42 5.47
N ILE A 219 -20.77 11.71 5.40
CA ILE A 219 -19.72 12.73 5.30
C ILE A 219 -19.70 13.57 6.57
N VAL A 220 -18.51 13.95 7.01
CA VAL A 220 -18.32 14.88 8.14
C VAL A 220 -18.07 16.26 7.58
N ASP A 221 -18.87 17.24 7.98
CA ASP A 221 -18.63 18.63 7.63
C ASP A 221 -17.36 19.14 8.32
N ASP A 222 -16.41 19.62 7.55
CA ASP A 222 -15.09 20.02 8.08
C ASP A 222 -15.17 21.18 9.08
N LYS A 223 -16.17 22.03 8.98
CA LYS A 223 -16.35 23.23 9.83
C LYS A 223 -17.20 22.93 11.07
N THR A 224 -18.35 22.28 10.88
CA THR A 224 -19.31 22.03 11.98
C THR A 224 -19.05 20.71 12.70
N LYS A 225 -18.26 19.80 12.08
CA LYS A 225 -18.04 18.41 12.54
C LYS A 225 -19.32 17.57 12.62
N GLU A 226 -20.40 18.05 12.01
CA GLU A 226 -21.65 17.31 11.91
C GLU A 226 -21.58 16.22 10.85
N GLU A 227 -22.15 15.07 11.17
CA GLU A 227 -22.30 13.97 10.23
C GLU A 227 -23.56 14.17 9.39
N LYS A 228 -23.43 14.01 8.07
CA LYS A 228 -24.55 14.09 7.13
C LYS A 228 -24.53 12.85 6.24
N ILE A 229 -25.70 12.24 6.08
CA ILE A 229 -25.89 11.13 5.16
C ILE A 229 -26.33 11.72 3.82
N VAL A 230 -25.54 11.47 2.78
CA VAL A 230 -25.77 12.01 1.44
C VAL A 230 -25.59 10.93 0.37
N PRO A 231 -26.25 11.05 -0.80
CA PRO A 231 -25.95 10.15 -1.92
C PRO A 231 -24.52 10.36 -2.40
N VAL A 232 -23.87 9.28 -2.83
CA VAL A 232 -22.50 9.35 -3.38
C VAL A 232 -22.47 10.24 -4.62
N VAL A 233 -23.41 10.04 -5.55
CA VAL A 233 -23.58 10.91 -6.73
C VAL A 233 -24.75 11.85 -6.46
N LYS A 234 -24.47 13.15 -6.42
CA LYS A 234 -25.48 14.19 -6.15
C LYS A 234 -26.29 14.49 -7.39
N ASP A 235 -27.54 14.91 -7.20
CA ASP A 235 -28.46 15.36 -8.26
C ASP A 235 -28.15 16.79 -8.69
N THR A 236 -26.92 17.02 -9.17
CA THR A 236 -26.54 18.29 -9.77
C THR A 236 -26.97 18.33 -11.23
N GLU A 237 -27.21 19.51 -11.78
CA GLU A 237 -27.53 19.69 -13.21
C GLU A 237 -26.53 18.96 -14.12
N LYS A 238 -25.24 19.04 -13.80
CA LYS A 238 -24.17 18.37 -14.55
C LYS A 238 -24.32 16.84 -14.52
N ASN A 239 -24.58 16.26 -13.35
CA ASN A 239 -24.70 14.82 -13.18
C ASN A 239 -25.98 14.29 -13.80
N LEU A 240 -27.10 15.01 -13.64
CA LEU A 240 -28.38 14.66 -14.29
C LEU A 240 -28.26 14.72 -15.82
N LYS A 241 -27.59 15.73 -16.36
CA LYS A 241 -27.32 15.82 -17.80
C LYS A 241 -26.48 14.63 -18.28
N LEU A 242 -25.41 14.29 -17.56
CA LEU A 242 -24.57 13.11 -17.90
C LEU A 242 -25.40 11.83 -17.88
N LEU A 243 -26.28 11.66 -16.91
CA LEU A 243 -27.16 10.50 -16.81
C LEU A 243 -28.16 10.45 -17.98
N ALA A 244 -28.84 11.57 -18.28
CA ALA A 244 -29.78 11.67 -19.39
C ALA A 244 -29.10 11.40 -20.74
N ASP A 245 -27.91 11.97 -20.97
CA ASP A 245 -27.12 11.73 -22.18
C ASP A 245 -26.71 10.26 -22.28
N SER A 246 -26.34 9.62 -21.16
CA SER A 246 -26.00 8.19 -21.13
C SER A 246 -27.18 7.32 -21.50
N TRP A 247 -28.38 7.59 -20.95
CA TRP A 247 -29.60 6.86 -21.32
C TRP A 247 -29.99 7.07 -22.78
N ARG A 248 -29.89 8.32 -23.26
CA ARG A 248 -30.16 8.62 -24.68
C ARG A 248 -29.22 7.86 -25.61
N MET A 249 -27.93 7.83 -25.30
CA MET A 249 -26.93 7.07 -26.06
C MET A 249 -27.17 5.55 -26.00
N ALA A 250 -27.75 5.07 -24.91
CA ALA A 250 -28.16 3.68 -24.73
C ALA A 250 -29.49 3.35 -25.43
N GLN A 251 -30.16 4.33 -26.07
CA GLN A 251 -31.50 4.21 -26.68
C GLN A 251 -32.64 3.92 -25.68
N GLU A 252 -32.39 4.20 -24.39
CA GLU A 252 -33.38 4.09 -23.30
C GLU A 252 -34.07 5.44 -23.07
N ILE A 253 -34.84 5.88 -24.09
CA ILE A 253 -35.38 7.27 -24.11
C ILE A 253 -36.31 7.55 -22.94
N ASP A 254 -37.12 6.57 -22.53
CA ASP A 254 -38.04 6.74 -21.38
C ASP A 254 -37.33 7.00 -20.06
N LYS A 255 -36.09 6.54 -19.92
CA LYS A 255 -35.23 6.78 -18.75
C LYS A 255 -34.44 8.08 -18.85
N ALA A 256 -34.33 8.65 -20.05
CA ALA A 256 -33.59 9.90 -20.30
C ALA A 256 -34.39 11.15 -19.99
N ILE A 257 -35.69 11.01 -19.79
CA ILE A 257 -36.61 12.12 -19.43
C ILE A 257 -36.83 12.06 -17.93
N PRO A 258 -36.62 13.15 -17.19
CA PRO A 258 -36.84 13.20 -15.74
C PRO A 258 -38.34 13.11 -15.37
#